data_a97ab0c25b2fdfad737267f6852a37dc
#
_entry.id   a97ab0c25b2fdfad737267f6852a37dc
#
_cell.length_a   1.000
_cell.length_b   1.000
_cell.length_c   1.000
_cell.angle_alpha   90.00
_cell.angle_beta   90.00
_cell.angle_gamma   90.00
#
_symmetry.space_group_name_H-M   'P 1'
#
loop_
_entity.id
_entity.type
_entity.pdbx_description
1 polymer ?
#
loop_
_entity_poly.entity_id
_entity_poly.type
_entity_poly.pdbx_seq_one_letter_code
_entity_poly.pdbx_strand_id
1 'polypeptide(L)'
;QHANFGLIPGGGGSQRLPRLVGRQRALGLLLSGEWIGGREAAVWGLAYRAVPASELESEARLLARRLAERSTEGLRKMKQLVRQGLERPLAEGIGMEIEAFCEYIEGEDPEEGLQAFQERRAPRFA
;
A
#
# COMPACT_ATOMS: atom_id res chain seq x y z
N GLN A 1 20.86 7.56 -6.01
CA GLN A 1 21.80 8.16 -6.98
C GLN A 1 22.21 9.61 -6.66
N HIS A 2 21.51 10.31 -5.78
CA HIS A 2 21.81 11.71 -5.45
C HIS A 2 23.28 11.88 -4.99
N ALA A 3 23.78 10.91 -4.19
CA ALA A 3 25.16 10.94 -3.69
C ALA A 3 26.20 10.97 -4.82
N ASN A 4 25.95 10.33 -5.96
CA ASN A 4 26.86 10.33 -7.11
C ASN A 4 27.03 11.72 -7.73
N PHE A 5 26.13 12.64 -7.44
CA PHE A 5 26.14 14.02 -7.93
C PHE A 5 26.39 15.04 -6.82
N GLY A 6 26.82 14.60 -5.63
CA GLY A 6 27.01 15.47 -4.47
C GLY A 6 25.70 16.08 -3.93
N LEU A 7 24.55 15.46 -4.24
CA LEU A 7 23.23 15.94 -3.85
C LEU A 7 22.63 15.10 -2.73
N ILE A 8 21.68 15.68 -2.02
CA ILE A 8 20.80 14.97 -1.08
C ILE A 8 19.39 14.85 -1.66
N PRO A 9 18.57 13.86 -1.22
CA PRO A 9 17.20 13.73 -1.66
C PRO A 9 16.35 14.93 -1.23
N GLY A 10 15.78 15.66 -2.19
CA GLY A 10 14.90 16.81 -1.95
C GLY A 10 13.39 16.49 -1.97
N GLY A 11 12.99 15.31 -2.51
CA GLY A 11 11.60 14.87 -2.65
C GLY A 11 11.10 13.91 -1.57
N GLY A 12 11.72 13.89 -0.39
CA GLY A 12 11.32 13.02 0.73
C GLY A 12 11.96 11.63 0.72
N GLY A 13 12.95 11.35 -0.15
CA GLY A 13 13.61 10.05 -0.22
C GLY A 13 14.30 9.65 1.09
N SER A 14 14.96 10.60 1.77
CA SER A 14 15.61 10.37 3.07
C SER A 14 14.62 10.08 4.21
N GLN A 15 13.33 10.37 4.03
CA GLN A 15 12.29 10.17 5.03
C GLN A 15 11.42 8.93 4.72
N ARG A 16 11.03 8.76 3.45
CA ARG A 16 10.14 7.65 3.06
C ARG A 16 10.88 6.32 2.94
N LEU A 17 12.07 6.33 2.36
CA LEU A 17 12.83 5.11 2.14
C LEU A 17 13.12 4.33 3.44
N PRO A 18 13.70 4.96 4.50
CA PRO A 18 13.96 4.23 5.75
C PRO A 18 12.70 3.73 6.46
N ARG A 19 11.54 4.36 6.25
CA ARG A 19 10.26 3.89 6.79
C ARG A 19 9.74 2.65 6.06
N LEU A 20 10.12 2.47 4.80
CA LEU A 20 9.71 1.31 3.99
C LEU A 20 10.68 0.12 4.16
N VAL A 21 12.00 0.36 4.07
CA VAL A 21 12.98 -0.72 3.96
C VAL A 21 13.88 -0.86 5.20
N GLY A 22 13.67 -0.02 6.21
CA GLY A 22 14.51 0.05 7.39
C GLY A 22 15.78 0.90 7.20
N ARG A 23 16.32 1.37 8.33
CA ARG A 23 17.43 2.34 8.34
C ARG A 23 18.68 1.87 7.60
N GLN A 24 19.10 0.63 7.80
CA GLN A 24 20.37 0.15 7.23
C GLN A 24 20.33 0.05 5.71
N ARG A 25 19.27 -0.54 5.14
CA ARG A 25 19.09 -0.63 3.69
C ARG A 25 18.95 0.75 3.06
N ALA A 26 18.21 1.64 3.71
CA ALA A 26 18.06 3.02 3.25
C ALA A 26 19.40 3.76 3.22
N LEU A 27 20.20 3.69 4.30
CA LEU A 27 21.52 4.30 4.34
C LEU A 27 22.44 3.70 3.28
N GLY A 28 22.43 2.38 3.08
CA GLY A 28 23.18 1.73 2.01
C GLY A 28 22.92 2.40 0.66
N LEU A 29 21.65 2.44 0.23
CA LEU A 29 21.26 3.05 -1.05
C LEU A 29 21.54 4.56 -1.13
N LEU A 30 21.23 5.30 -0.07
CA LEU A 30 21.35 6.75 -0.07
C LEU A 30 22.81 7.21 -0.13
N LEU A 31 23.72 6.49 0.57
CA LEU A 31 25.12 6.88 0.68
C LEU A 31 25.97 6.30 -0.45
N SER A 32 25.70 5.06 -0.89
CA SER A 32 26.44 4.46 -1.99
C SER A 32 26.01 4.98 -3.37
N GLY A 33 24.76 5.44 -3.50
CA GLY A 33 24.18 5.79 -4.78
C GLY A 33 23.99 4.59 -5.71
N GLU A 34 23.96 3.37 -5.17
CA GLU A 34 23.76 2.13 -5.94
C GLU A 34 22.33 1.95 -6.40
N TRP A 35 22.17 1.11 -7.44
CA TRP A 35 20.88 0.64 -7.93
C TRP A 35 20.52 -0.70 -7.30
N ILE A 36 19.23 -0.93 -7.09
CA ILE A 36 18.71 -2.25 -6.76
C ILE A 36 17.81 -2.76 -7.87
N GLY A 37 17.80 -4.08 -8.07
CA GLY A 37 16.90 -4.73 -9.02
C GLY A 37 15.45 -4.83 -8.50
N GLY A 38 14.49 -5.00 -9.40
CA GLY A 38 13.07 -5.12 -9.03
C GLY A 38 12.78 -6.27 -8.06
N ARG A 39 13.46 -7.41 -8.20
CA ARG A 39 13.32 -8.54 -7.27
C ARG A 39 13.77 -8.19 -5.86
N GLU A 40 14.90 -7.53 -5.75
CA GLU A 40 15.44 -7.10 -4.47
C GLU A 40 14.55 -6.03 -3.83
N ALA A 41 14.04 -5.08 -4.62
CA ALA A 41 13.07 -4.08 -4.18
C ALA A 41 11.79 -4.74 -3.62
N ALA A 42 11.32 -5.83 -4.22
CA ALA A 42 10.17 -6.59 -3.71
C ALA A 42 10.50 -7.31 -2.39
N VAL A 43 11.68 -7.95 -2.29
CA VAL A 43 12.13 -8.61 -1.05
C VAL A 43 12.29 -7.61 0.11
N TRP A 44 12.66 -6.36 -0.20
CA TRP A 44 12.81 -5.31 0.82
C TRP A 44 11.49 -4.61 1.18
N GLY A 45 10.40 -4.91 0.48
CA GLY A 45 9.11 -4.24 0.68
C GLY A 45 9.02 -2.85 0.05
N LEU A 46 9.99 -2.46 -0.78
CA LEU A 46 9.97 -1.21 -1.53
C LEU A 46 9.00 -1.29 -2.72
N ALA A 47 8.87 -2.47 -3.31
CA ALA A 47 7.88 -2.77 -4.35
C ALA A 47 6.96 -3.90 -3.87
N TYR A 48 5.69 -3.83 -4.24
CA TYR A 48 4.70 -4.87 -3.90
C TYR A 48 5.06 -6.21 -4.52
N ARG A 49 5.50 -6.19 -5.80
CA ARG A 49 5.87 -7.38 -6.57
C ARG A 49 6.84 -7.01 -7.69
N ALA A 50 7.66 -7.94 -8.11
CA ALA A 50 8.49 -7.81 -9.29
C ALA A 50 8.09 -8.88 -10.31
N VAL A 51 7.93 -8.46 -11.56
CA VAL A 51 7.59 -9.32 -12.70
C VAL A 51 8.51 -9.00 -13.89
N PRO A 52 8.64 -9.88 -14.89
CA PRO A 52 9.31 -9.54 -16.14
C PRO A 52 8.72 -8.29 -16.78
N ALA A 53 9.56 -7.48 -17.43
CA ALA A 53 9.10 -6.24 -18.05
C ALA A 53 7.98 -6.46 -19.09
N SER A 54 8.03 -7.57 -19.82
CA SER A 54 6.99 -7.97 -20.78
C SER A 54 5.62 -8.28 -20.15
N GLU A 55 5.58 -8.57 -18.84
CA GLU A 55 4.37 -8.94 -18.11
C GLU A 55 3.83 -7.81 -17.24
N LEU A 56 4.58 -6.70 -17.10
CA LEU A 56 4.25 -5.62 -16.17
C LEU A 56 2.84 -5.07 -16.41
N GLU A 57 2.50 -4.78 -17.66
CA GLU A 57 1.20 -4.19 -17.99
C GLU A 57 0.05 -5.17 -17.73
N SER A 58 0.19 -6.43 -18.13
CA SER A 58 -0.83 -7.46 -17.92
C SER A 58 -1.09 -7.72 -16.44
N GLU A 59 -0.02 -7.81 -15.65
CA GLU A 59 -0.10 -8.02 -14.20
C GLU A 59 -0.69 -6.80 -13.46
N ALA A 60 -0.32 -5.60 -13.87
CA ALA A 60 -0.91 -4.37 -13.32
C ALA A 60 -2.41 -4.29 -13.62
N ARG A 61 -2.83 -4.60 -14.87
CA ARG A 61 -4.24 -4.65 -15.25
C ARG A 61 -5.01 -5.73 -14.51
N LEU A 62 -4.40 -6.90 -14.29
CA LEU A 62 -5.01 -7.97 -13.51
C LEU A 62 -5.25 -7.54 -12.06
N LEU A 63 -4.26 -6.91 -11.42
CA LEU A 63 -4.41 -6.35 -10.08
C LEU A 63 -5.51 -5.27 -10.04
N ALA A 64 -5.50 -4.35 -10.99
CA ALA A 64 -6.50 -3.29 -11.07
C ALA A 64 -7.94 -3.84 -11.20
N ARG A 65 -8.15 -4.88 -12.04
CA ARG A 65 -9.45 -5.55 -12.16
C ARG A 65 -9.90 -6.19 -10.84
N ARG A 66 -8.99 -6.90 -10.15
CA ARG A 66 -9.31 -7.48 -8.83
C ARG A 66 -9.69 -6.43 -7.80
N LEU A 67 -9.05 -5.26 -7.83
CA LEU A 67 -9.41 -4.15 -6.94
C LEU A 67 -10.75 -3.52 -7.34
N ALA A 68 -11.04 -3.41 -8.63
CA ALA A 68 -12.31 -2.88 -9.14
C ALA A 68 -13.54 -3.75 -8.79
N GLU A 69 -13.32 -5.02 -8.41
CA GLU A 69 -14.38 -5.92 -7.90
C GLU A 69 -14.66 -5.74 -6.40
N ARG A 70 -13.99 -4.82 -5.74
CA ARG A 70 -14.13 -4.57 -4.30
C ARG A 70 -14.89 -3.26 -4.07
N SER A 71 -15.46 -3.12 -2.87
CA SER A 71 -16.05 -1.85 -2.45
C SER A 71 -15.07 -0.70 -2.64
N THR A 72 -15.42 0.27 -3.45
CA THR A 72 -14.61 1.47 -3.69
C THR A 72 -14.40 2.25 -2.40
N GLU A 73 -15.46 2.41 -1.61
CA GLU A 73 -15.42 3.09 -0.33
C GLU A 73 -14.58 2.32 0.69
N GLY A 74 -14.73 0.99 0.76
CA GLY A 74 -13.92 0.14 1.62
C GLY A 74 -12.43 0.24 1.29
N LEU A 75 -12.05 0.18 0.01
CA LEU A 75 -10.66 0.37 -0.42
C LEU A 75 -10.13 1.76 -0.07
N ARG A 76 -10.95 2.79 -0.24
CA ARG A 76 -10.58 4.17 0.10
C ARG A 76 -10.31 4.32 1.61
N LYS A 77 -11.21 3.83 2.45
CA LYS A 77 -11.07 3.86 3.92
C LYS A 77 -9.85 3.06 4.39
N MET A 78 -9.66 1.82 3.93
CA MET A 78 -8.47 1.01 4.28
C MET A 78 -7.16 1.71 3.91
N LYS A 79 -7.08 2.27 2.70
CA LYS A 79 -5.88 3.01 2.25
C LYS A 79 -5.62 4.26 3.09
N GLN A 80 -6.67 4.96 3.50
CA GLN A 80 -6.58 6.13 4.37
C GLN A 80 -6.09 5.74 5.77
N LEU A 81 -6.66 4.69 6.37
CA LEU A 81 -6.29 4.18 7.69
C LEU A 81 -4.82 3.77 7.75
N VAL A 82 -4.35 3.00 6.77
CA VAL A 82 -2.93 2.61 6.71
C VAL A 82 -2.01 3.82 6.60
N ARG A 83 -2.33 4.78 5.72
CA ARG A 83 -1.47 5.97 5.52
C ARG A 83 -1.42 6.88 6.74
N GLN A 84 -2.55 7.12 7.37
CA GLN A 84 -2.65 8.04 8.52
C GLN A 84 -2.24 7.36 9.82
N GLY A 85 -2.56 6.07 10.00
CA GLY A 85 -2.22 5.31 11.19
C GLY A 85 -0.72 5.11 11.36
N LEU A 86 0.02 4.91 10.27
CA LEU A 86 1.48 4.80 10.31
C LEU A 86 2.21 6.09 10.74
N GLU A 87 1.53 7.23 10.70
CA GLU A 87 2.06 8.54 11.13
C GLU A 87 1.74 8.83 12.61
N ARG A 88 1.09 7.89 13.33
CA ARG A 88 0.57 8.06 14.70
C ARG A 88 1.03 6.95 15.64
N PRO A 89 0.95 7.17 16.96
CA PRO A 89 1.04 6.06 17.93
C PRO A 89 -0.02 4.99 17.65
N LEU A 90 0.33 3.73 17.85
CA LEU A 90 -0.54 2.57 17.55
C LEU A 90 -1.94 2.70 18.17
N ALA A 91 -2.02 3.14 19.43
CA ALA A 91 -3.31 3.30 20.11
C ALA A 91 -4.24 4.30 19.42
N GLU A 92 -3.69 5.41 18.90
CA GLU A 92 -4.46 6.39 18.14
C GLU A 92 -4.89 5.81 16.78
N GLY A 93 -3.98 5.08 16.10
CA GLY A 93 -4.30 4.39 14.85
C GLY A 93 -5.44 3.37 15.02
N ILE A 94 -5.44 2.61 16.12
CA ILE A 94 -6.53 1.68 16.46
C ILE A 94 -7.84 2.44 16.73
N GLY A 95 -7.80 3.56 17.44
CA GLY A 95 -8.99 4.41 17.65
C GLY A 95 -9.60 4.87 16.33
N MET A 96 -8.78 5.36 15.41
CA MET A 96 -9.23 5.75 14.06
C MET A 96 -9.83 4.57 13.27
N GLU A 97 -9.27 3.38 13.40
CA GLU A 97 -9.79 2.17 12.74
C GLU A 97 -11.18 1.81 13.27
N ILE A 98 -11.37 1.84 14.58
CA ILE A 98 -12.67 1.57 15.22
C ILE A 98 -13.73 2.58 14.77
N GLU A 99 -13.42 3.87 14.79
CA GLU A 99 -14.32 4.93 14.33
C GLU A 99 -14.72 4.71 12.85
N ALA A 100 -13.73 4.51 11.99
CA ALA A 100 -13.98 4.29 10.57
C ALA A 100 -14.77 3.00 10.31
N PHE A 101 -14.54 1.93 11.10
CA PHE A 101 -15.31 0.70 11.02
C PHE A 101 -16.78 0.91 11.43
N CYS A 102 -17.04 1.59 12.56
CA CYS A 102 -18.38 1.87 13.02
C CYS A 102 -19.19 2.70 12.01
N GLU A 103 -18.55 3.70 11.37
CA GLU A 103 -19.19 4.47 10.29
C GLU A 103 -19.45 3.62 9.05
N TYR A 104 -18.52 2.75 8.68
CA TYR A 104 -18.59 2.01 7.42
C TYR A 104 -19.55 0.84 7.48
N ILE A 105 -19.66 0.14 8.63
CA ILE A 105 -20.45 -1.09 8.76
C ILE A 105 -21.96 -0.88 8.56
N GLU A 106 -22.43 0.34 8.71
CA GLU A 106 -23.83 0.73 8.50
C GLU A 106 -24.16 1.04 7.02
N GLY A 107 -23.16 0.94 6.13
CA GLY A 107 -23.32 1.24 4.71
C GLY A 107 -23.81 0.06 3.87
N GLU A 108 -24.19 0.37 2.62
CA GLU A 108 -24.73 -0.62 1.66
C GLU A 108 -23.69 -1.70 1.27
N ASP A 109 -22.42 -1.33 1.08
CA ASP A 109 -21.38 -2.28 0.69
C ASP A 109 -21.10 -3.37 1.75
N PRO A 110 -21.00 -3.07 3.06
CA PRO A 110 -20.92 -4.10 4.10
C PRO A 110 -22.16 -4.99 4.16
N GLU A 111 -23.36 -4.43 4.00
CA GLU A 111 -24.61 -5.20 3.98
C GLU A 111 -24.62 -6.19 2.81
N GLU A 112 -24.32 -5.73 1.59
CA GLU A 112 -24.16 -6.58 0.40
C GLU A 112 -23.09 -7.64 0.61
N GLY A 113 -21.94 -7.27 1.17
CA GLY A 113 -20.85 -8.19 1.43
C GLY A 113 -21.25 -9.33 2.38
N LEU A 114 -21.94 -9.01 3.47
CA LEU A 114 -22.44 -9.98 4.45
C LEU A 114 -23.54 -10.87 3.85
N GLN A 115 -24.47 -10.30 3.10
CA GLN A 115 -25.52 -11.04 2.42
C GLN A 115 -24.94 -12.00 1.37
N ALA A 116 -24.03 -11.52 0.53
CA ALA A 116 -23.35 -12.34 -0.46
C ALA A 116 -22.59 -13.52 0.17
N PHE A 117 -21.95 -13.29 1.32
CA PHE A 117 -21.28 -14.35 2.08
C PHE A 117 -22.27 -15.41 2.57
N GLN A 118 -23.40 -15.03 3.12
CA GLN A 118 -24.45 -15.96 3.59
C GLN A 118 -25.04 -16.77 2.42
N GLU A 119 -25.26 -16.12 1.29
CA GLU A 119 -25.80 -16.72 0.07
C GLU A 119 -24.75 -17.50 -0.77
N ARG A 120 -23.48 -17.46 -0.37
CA ARG A 120 -22.36 -18.11 -1.06
C ARG A 120 -22.21 -17.65 -2.52
N ARG A 121 -22.44 -16.38 -2.78
CA ARG A 121 -22.25 -15.74 -4.09
C ARG A 121 -21.18 -14.66 -4.05
N ALA A 122 -20.74 -14.19 -5.20
CA ALA A 122 -19.89 -13.01 -5.28
C ALA A 122 -20.70 -11.75 -4.93
N PRO A 123 -20.14 -10.81 -4.13
CA PRO A 123 -20.77 -9.53 -3.85
C PRO A 123 -20.78 -8.64 -5.09
N ARG A 124 -21.72 -7.70 -5.14
CA ARG A 124 -21.87 -6.70 -6.20
C ARG A 124 -21.86 -5.33 -5.56
N PHE A 125 -20.69 -4.76 -5.43
CA PHE A 125 -20.53 -3.42 -4.87
C PHE A 125 -20.90 -2.34 -5.89
N ALA A 126 -21.42 -1.20 -5.41
CA ALA A 126 -21.80 -0.05 -6.23
C ALA A 126 -20.60 0.75 -6.74
#